data_1ffbb9da4bc3d2ab4cb930cec08a52e0
#
_entry.id   1ffbb9da4bc3d2ab4cb930cec08a52e0
#
_cell.length_a   1.000
_cell.length_b   1.000
_cell.length_c   1.000
_cell.angle_alpha   90.00
_cell.angle_beta   90.00
_cell.angle_gamma   90.00
#
_symmetry.space_group_name_H-M   'P 1'
#
loop_
_entity.id
_entity.type
_entity.pdbx_description
1 polymer ?
#
loop_
_entity_poly.entity_id
_entity_poly.type
_entity_poly.pdbx_seq_one_letter_code
_entity_poly.pdbx_strand_id
1 'polypeptide(L)'
;MWIYDTNLSGWLVVGGTSVSTPVWAGIVNAAGRFHSSTAAELAQIYANASLFQQAPRGFTDITSGACSIGPDFEGLLAAEGWDFCTGMGSPLGYFGK
;
A
#
# COMPACT_ATOMS: atom_id res chain seq x y z
N MET A 1 -1.72 -6.51 -10.81
CA MET A 1 -1.40 -5.65 -11.97
C MET A 1 -1.04 -6.51 -13.16
N TRP A 2 -1.45 -6.10 -14.38
CA TRP A 2 -0.99 -6.76 -15.60
C TRP A 2 0.35 -6.19 -16.02
N ILE A 3 1.33 -7.05 -16.32
CA ILE A 3 2.61 -6.70 -16.92
C ILE A 3 2.85 -7.54 -18.17
N TYR A 4 3.61 -7.00 -19.11
CA TYR A 4 4.05 -7.73 -20.28
C TYR A 4 5.51 -8.13 -20.12
N ASP A 5 5.82 -9.41 -20.24
CA ASP A 5 7.17 -9.94 -20.16
C ASP A 5 7.51 -10.74 -21.42
N THR A 6 8.54 -10.29 -22.13
CA THR A 6 8.98 -10.94 -23.37
C THR A 6 9.62 -12.30 -23.14
N ASN A 7 10.24 -12.53 -21.98
CA ASN A 7 10.89 -13.81 -21.66
C ASN A 7 9.85 -14.88 -21.30
N LEU A 8 8.71 -14.46 -20.74
CA LEU A 8 7.60 -15.35 -20.41
C LEU A 8 6.49 -15.35 -21.48
N SER A 9 6.78 -14.74 -22.62
CA SER A 9 5.95 -14.75 -23.83
C SER A 9 4.56 -14.15 -23.68
N GLY A 10 4.40 -13.09 -22.87
CA GLY A 10 3.11 -12.43 -22.86
C GLY A 10 2.72 -11.65 -21.62
N TRP A 11 1.41 -11.49 -21.48
CA TRP A 11 0.81 -10.79 -20.36
C TRP A 11 0.67 -11.68 -19.12
N LEU A 12 1.14 -11.17 -17.98
CA LEU A 12 1.08 -11.84 -16.69
C LEU A 12 0.32 -10.99 -15.68
N VAL A 13 -0.38 -11.65 -14.77
CA VAL A 13 -0.93 -10.99 -13.58
C VAL A 13 0.06 -11.16 -12.45
N VAL A 14 0.56 -10.05 -11.93
CA VAL A 14 1.47 -10.04 -10.79
C VAL A 14 0.89 -9.27 -9.61
N GLY A 15 1.26 -9.68 -8.41
CA GLY A 15 0.83 -9.10 -7.15
C GLY A 15 1.92 -9.17 -6.09
N GLY A 16 1.53 -8.93 -4.84
CA GLY A 16 2.41 -8.96 -3.67
C GLY A 16 3.22 -7.68 -3.47
N THR A 17 4.11 -7.71 -2.50
CA THR A 17 4.96 -6.56 -2.11
C THR A 17 5.89 -6.12 -3.23
N SER A 18 6.29 -7.04 -4.11
CA SER A 18 7.10 -6.75 -5.31
C SER A 18 6.41 -5.82 -6.30
N VAL A 19 5.07 -5.76 -6.28
CA VAL A 19 4.29 -4.81 -7.07
C VAL A 19 3.95 -3.57 -6.26
N SER A 20 3.61 -3.72 -5.00
CA SER A 20 3.21 -2.61 -4.13
C SER A 20 4.34 -1.60 -3.93
N THR A 21 5.58 -2.07 -3.80
CA THR A 21 6.75 -1.21 -3.59
C THR A 21 7.00 -0.23 -4.76
N PRO A 22 7.10 -0.67 -6.03
CA PRO A 22 7.26 0.26 -7.15
C PRO A 22 6.02 1.12 -7.40
N VAL A 23 4.81 0.65 -7.06
CA VAL A 23 3.60 1.49 -7.11
C VAL A 23 3.72 2.66 -6.13
N TRP A 24 4.17 2.40 -4.89
CA TRP A 24 4.44 3.47 -3.93
C TRP A 24 5.53 4.43 -4.39
N ALA A 25 6.62 3.93 -4.97
CA ALA A 25 7.65 4.78 -5.56
C ALA A 25 7.07 5.69 -6.66
N GLY A 26 6.17 5.15 -7.49
CA GLY A 26 5.46 5.91 -8.51
C GLY A 26 4.55 6.99 -7.92
N ILE A 27 3.82 6.70 -6.84
CA ILE A 27 2.97 7.65 -6.12
C ILE A 27 3.79 8.80 -5.54
N VAL A 28 4.90 8.47 -4.86
CA VAL A 28 5.82 9.46 -4.28
C VAL A 28 6.39 10.35 -5.39
N ASN A 29 6.82 9.77 -6.50
CA ASN A 29 7.35 10.51 -7.63
C ASN A 29 6.29 11.42 -8.28
N ALA A 30 5.06 10.92 -8.45
CA ALA A 30 3.96 11.70 -9.03
C ALA A 30 3.53 12.88 -8.14
N ALA A 31 3.65 12.74 -6.82
CA ALA A 31 3.39 13.82 -5.87
C ALA A 31 4.42 14.96 -5.96
N GLY A 32 5.62 14.70 -6.49
CA GLY A 32 6.68 15.70 -6.72
C GLY A 32 7.27 16.30 -5.44
N ARG A 33 7.00 15.70 -4.28
CA ARG A 33 7.52 16.11 -2.98
C ARG A 33 8.29 14.96 -2.36
N PHE A 34 9.51 15.22 -1.95
CA PHE A 34 10.42 14.21 -1.44
C PHE A 34 10.92 14.59 -0.06
N HIS A 35 10.99 13.64 0.84
CA HIS A 35 11.59 13.78 2.15
C HIS A 35 13.06 13.32 2.13
N SER A 36 13.81 13.73 3.15
CA SER A 36 15.26 13.48 3.24
C SER A 36 15.65 12.00 3.43
N SER A 37 14.68 11.17 3.79
CA SER A 37 14.89 9.73 4.02
C SER A 37 13.58 8.96 3.89
N THR A 38 13.68 7.65 3.67
CA THR A 38 12.53 6.74 3.69
C THR A 38 11.76 6.80 5.02
N ALA A 39 12.45 6.91 6.14
CA ALA A 39 11.81 7.02 7.44
C ALA A 39 10.97 8.30 7.55
N ALA A 40 11.49 9.44 7.08
CA ALA A 40 10.76 10.70 7.06
C ALA A 40 9.57 10.65 6.09
N GLU A 41 9.73 9.98 4.95
CA GLU A 41 8.65 9.75 3.97
C GLU A 41 7.51 8.94 4.59
N LEU A 42 7.83 7.81 5.22
CA LEU A 42 6.84 6.95 5.87
C LEU A 42 6.16 7.67 7.03
N ALA A 43 6.91 8.41 7.85
CA ALA A 43 6.33 9.19 8.95
C ALA A 43 5.29 10.20 8.44
N GLN A 44 5.56 10.86 7.31
CA GLN A 44 4.60 11.77 6.69
C GLN A 44 3.36 11.05 6.15
N ILE A 45 3.54 9.92 5.49
CA ILE A 45 2.43 9.09 4.97
C ILE A 45 1.52 8.65 6.12
N TYR A 46 2.10 8.13 7.21
CA TYR A 46 1.32 7.71 8.38
C TYR A 46 0.64 8.89 9.09
N ALA A 47 1.28 10.04 9.18
CA ALA A 47 0.67 11.24 9.73
C ALA A 47 -0.54 11.69 8.88
N ASN A 48 -0.39 11.68 7.56
CA ASN A 48 -1.49 12.00 6.65
C ASN A 48 -2.62 10.99 6.76
N ALA A 49 -2.31 9.69 6.79
CA ALA A 49 -3.32 8.63 6.89
C ALA A 49 -4.16 8.77 8.17
N SER A 50 -3.54 9.09 9.31
CA SER A 50 -4.27 9.30 10.57
C SER A 50 -5.23 10.50 10.53
N LEU A 51 -4.90 11.54 9.78
CA LEU A 51 -5.77 12.69 9.58
C LEU A 51 -6.95 12.38 8.64
N PHE A 52 -6.79 11.43 7.73
CA PHE A 52 -7.77 11.10 6.71
C PHE A 52 -8.75 9.99 7.10
N GLN A 53 -8.60 9.35 8.25
CA GLN A 53 -9.61 8.45 8.80
C GLN A 53 -10.96 9.15 9.03
N GLN A 54 -10.96 10.48 9.17
CA GLN A 54 -12.18 11.29 9.33
C GLN A 54 -12.74 11.86 8.01
N ALA A 55 -11.98 11.76 6.91
CA ALA A 55 -12.42 12.16 5.58
C ALA A 55 -11.65 11.36 4.52
N PRO A 56 -12.29 10.52 3.70
CA PRO A 56 -11.63 9.58 2.80
C PRO A 56 -11.01 10.29 1.59
N ARG A 57 -9.95 11.04 1.80
CA ARG A 57 -9.26 11.77 0.72
C ARG A 57 -7.89 11.23 0.34
N GLY A 58 -7.30 10.33 1.12
CA GLY A 58 -5.95 9.84 0.85
C GLY A 58 -5.81 8.33 0.85
N PHE A 59 -6.62 7.64 1.66
CA PHE A 59 -6.55 6.19 1.83
C PHE A 59 -7.94 5.58 1.93
N THR A 60 -8.07 4.35 1.46
CA THR A 60 -9.22 3.48 1.73
C THR A 60 -8.78 2.43 2.75
N ASP A 61 -9.44 2.39 3.88
CA ASP A 61 -9.24 1.36 4.89
C ASP A 61 -9.72 0.00 4.39
N ILE A 62 -8.92 -1.03 4.59
CA ILE A 62 -9.22 -2.41 4.21
C ILE A 62 -9.62 -3.17 5.47
N THR A 63 -10.90 -3.29 5.69
CA THR A 63 -11.48 -3.80 6.95
C THR A 63 -11.83 -5.28 6.94
N SER A 64 -11.57 -6.01 5.84
CA SER A 64 -11.89 -7.43 5.72
C SER A 64 -10.89 -8.18 4.86
N GLY A 65 -10.67 -9.44 5.19
CA GLY A 65 -9.72 -10.33 4.54
C GLY A 65 -8.67 -10.86 5.50
N ALA A 66 -7.83 -11.76 5.03
CA ALA A 66 -6.74 -12.35 5.77
C ALA A 66 -5.46 -12.33 4.93
N CYS A 67 -4.33 -12.07 5.57
CA CYS A 67 -3.02 -12.09 4.93
C CYS A 67 -2.12 -13.21 5.45
N SER A 68 -2.65 -14.14 6.23
CA SER A 68 -1.90 -15.30 6.71
C SER A 68 -1.63 -16.28 5.57
N ILE A 69 -0.39 -16.73 5.48
CA ILE A 69 0.05 -17.74 4.51
C ILE A 69 0.49 -18.98 5.30
N GLY A 70 -0.41 -19.97 5.37
CA GLY A 70 -0.14 -21.26 6.00
C GLY A 70 -0.69 -21.44 7.41
N PRO A 71 -0.70 -22.69 7.91
CA PRO A 71 -1.35 -23.06 9.16
C PRO A 71 -0.70 -22.46 10.41
N ASP A 72 0.55 -22.02 10.32
CA ASP A 72 1.31 -21.46 11.45
C ASP A 72 1.07 -19.96 11.68
N PHE A 73 0.31 -19.30 10.81
CA PHE A 73 -0.03 -17.88 10.87
C PHE A 73 -1.53 -17.67 11.00
N GLU A 74 -2.15 -18.36 11.94
CA GLU A 74 -3.55 -18.10 12.26
C GLU A 74 -3.70 -16.68 12.83
N GLY A 75 -4.57 -15.87 12.20
CA GLY A 75 -5.13 -14.69 12.83
C GLY A 75 -4.66 -13.33 12.38
N LEU A 76 -3.86 -13.20 11.31
CA LEU A 76 -3.64 -11.89 10.73
C LEU A 76 -4.82 -11.53 9.81
N LEU A 77 -5.74 -10.76 10.38
CA LEU A 77 -6.93 -10.28 9.68
C LEU A 77 -6.82 -8.79 9.43
N ALA A 78 -7.40 -8.35 8.32
CA ALA A 78 -7.66 -6.94 8.11
C ALA A 78 -8.73 -6.47 9.11
N ALA A 79 -8.55 -5.28 9.67
CA ALA A 79 -9.41 -4.71 10.68
C ALA A 79 -9.60 -3.20 10.43
N GLU A 80 -10.57 -2.60 11.09
CA GLU A 80 -10.76 -1.16 11.02
C GLU A 80 -9.56 -0.41 11.60
N GLY A 81 -9.06 0.56 10.84
CA GLY A 81 -7.88 1.34 11.18
C GLY A 81 -6.58 0.68 10.75
N TRP A 82 -5.61 0.61 11.64
CA TRP A 82 -4.32 0.00 11.33
C TRP A 82 -4.31 -1.50 11.63
N ASP A 83 -3.83 -2.29 10.68
CA ASP A 83 -3.62 -3.72 10.84
C ASP A 83 -2.30 -4.21 10.22
N PHE A 84 -1.89 -5.44 10.55
CA PHE A 84 -0.66 -6.04 10.05
C PHE A 84 -0.71 -6.45 8.58
N CYS A 85 -1.90 -6.57 8.00
CA CYS A 85 -2.07 -6.99 6.60
C CYS A 85 -1.90 -5.84 5.63
N THR A 86 -2.53 -4.70 5.96
CA THR A 86 -2.71 -3.59 5.03
C THR A 86 -2.16 -2.25 5.56
N GLY A 87 -1.67 -2.25 6.80
CA GLY A 87 -1.19 -1.04 7.44
C GLY A 87 -2.32 -0.03 7.61
N MET A 88 -2.20 1.12 6.96
CA MET A 88 -3.23 2.18 6.94
C MET A 88 -4.19 2.05 5.76
N GLY A 89 -4.17 0.93 5.04
CA GLY A 89 -5.03 0.68 3.89
C GLY A 89 -4.40 1.02 2.53
N SER A 90 -5.25 1.17 1.52
CA SER A 90 -4.86 1.40 0.13
C SER A 90 -4.86 2.89 -0.21
N PRO A 91 -3.81 3.43 -0.88
CA PRO A 91 -3.77 4.84 -1.26
C PRO A 91 -4.79 5.16 -2.35
N LEU A 92 -5.44 6.32 -2.23
CA LEU A 92 -6.31 6.92 -3.24
C LEU A 92 -5.51 7.99 -4.02
N GLY A 93 -4.74 7.56 -5.02
CA GLY A 93 -3.83 8.45 -5.73
C GLY A 93 -2.68 8.93 -4.84
N TYR A 94 -2.25 10.17 -4.99
CA TYR A 94 -1.10 10.75 -4.30
C TYR A 94 -1.47 11.78 -3.20
N PHE A 95 -2.74 11.89 -2.84
CA PHE A 95 -3.20 12.90 -1.87
C PHE A 95 -2.79 12.59 -0.43
N GLY A 96 -2.54 11.32 -0.12
CA GLY A 96 -2.07 10.87 1.20
C GLY A 96 -0.56 10.97 1.42
N LYS A 97 0.15 11.44 0.41
CA LYS A 97 1.58 11.56 0.39
C LYS A 97 2.04 12.96 0.86
#